data_de56b62718fbddea9fd92dd9636d9fda
#
_entry.id   de56b62718fbddea9fd92dd9636d9fda
#
_cell.length_a   1.000
_cell.length_b   1.000
_cell.length_c   1.000
_cell.angle_alpha   90.00
_cell.angle_beta   90.00
_cell.angle_gamma   90.00
#
_symmetry.space_group_name_H-M   'P 1'
#
loop_
_entity.id
_entity.type
_entity.pdbx_description
1 polymer ?
#
loop_
_entity_poly.entity_id
_entity_poly.type
_entity_poly.pdbx_seq_one_letter_code
_entity_poly.pdbx_strand_id
1 'polypeptide(L)'
;MTVLGTALRPAATKVMLLGSGELGKEVAIECQRLGIETIAVDRYPDAPAMQVAHRAHVINMLHGESLRALIEQEKPDYIVPEIEAIATDTLVELEQAGQKVVPTARAAKLTMNREGIRRLAAEELQLPTSRYRFTDSEEGFRAAVTEIGLPCIVKPVMSSSGKGQSFIRSADQLSEAWRYAQQGGRAGAGRVIVEGVVNFDFEITLLTVSAVDGVHFCAPVGHRQEDGDYRESWQPQQMSDLALERAQAIAREVVLALGGYGLFGVELFVCGDEVIFSEVSPRPHDTGMVTLISQDLSEFALHVRAFLGLPVGAIRQYGPAASAVILPQLSSQNVSFGQLQSAVGAGLQLRLFGKPEIDGTRRLGVTLAVADSVEEAVARAKAAAAAVIVEG
;
A
#
# COMPACT_ATOMS: atom_id res chain seq x y z
N MET A 1 -17.26 0.71 -24.41
CA MET A 1 -16.47 -0.54 -24.70
C MET A 1 -15.00 -0.17 -24.58
N THR A 2 -14.25 -0.84 -23.71
CA THR A 2 -12.81 -0.61 -23.53
C THR A 2 -12.05 -1.17 -24.73
N VAL A 3 -11.16 -0.38 -25.33
CA VAL A 3 -10.29 -0.80 -26.42
C VAL A 3 -8.85 -0.65 -25.94
N LEU A 4 -8.05 -1.70 -26.07
CA LEU A 4 -6.65 -1.71 -25.70
C LEU A 4 -5.78 -1.84 -26.96
N GLY A 5 -4.81 -0.96 -27.11
CA GLY A 5 -3.82 -1.01 -28.19
C GLY A 5 -2.60 -1.81 -27.78
N THR A 6 -2.01 -2.55 -28.72
CA THR A 6 -0.82 -3.36 -28.51
C THR A 6 0.41 -2.51 -28.22
N ALA A 7 1.19 -2.88 -27.22
CA ALA A 7 2.44 -2.20 -26.84
C ALA A 7 3.41 -2.00 -28.02
N LEU A 8 4.17 -0.90 -28.01
CA LEU A 8 5.15 -0.53 -29.02
C LEU A 8 4.57 -0.32 -30.42
N ARG A 9 3.28 -0.01 -30.52
CA ARG A 9 2.59 0.35 -31.75
C ARG A 9 1.99 1.75 -31.65
N PRO A 10 1.65 2.41 -32.77
CA PRO A 10 1.08 3.77 -32.73
C PRO A 10 -0.19 3.93 -31.89
N ALA A 11 -1.00 2.86 -31.79
CA ALA A 11 -2.23 2.82 -31.00
C ALA A 11 -2.05 2.17 -29.63
N ALA A 12 -0.80 2.05 -29.13
CA ALA A 12 -0.53 1.42 -27.84
C ALA A 12 -1.29 2.10 -26.68
N THR A 13 -1.90 1.30 -25.83
CA THR A 13 -2.36 1.78 -24.52
C THR A 13 -1.16 1.87 -23.59
N LYS A 14 -0.90 3.04 -23.02
CA LYS A 14 0.28 3.33 -22.21
C LYS A 14 -0.08 3.58 -20.76
N VAL A 15 0.59 2.88 -19.87
CA VAL A 15 0.47 3.06 -18.41
C VAL A 15 1.80 3.52 -17.85
N MET A 16 1.80 4.67 -17.15
CA MET A 16 2.96 5.20 -16.44
C MET A 16 2.80 4.95 -14.94
N LEU A 17 3.72 4.19 -14.37
CA LEU A 17 3.79 3.91 -12.93
C LEU A 17 4.66 4.97 -12.26
N LEU A 18 4.13 5.67 -11.28
CA LEU A 18 4.85 6.62 -10.42
C LEU A 18 5.20 5.93 -9.10
N GLY A 19 6.38 5.37 -9.04
CA GLY A 19 6.86 4.41 -8.07
C GLY A 19 7.10 3.07 -8.75
N SER A 20 8.32 2.57 -8.67
CA SER A 20 8.78 1.38 -9.39
C SER A 20 9.29 0.30 -8.43
N GLY A 21 8.75 0.26 -7.21
CA GLY A 21 9.04 -0.76 -6.20
C GLY A 21 8.46 -2.14 -6.55
N GLU A 22 8.41 -3.01 -5.55
CA GLU A 22 7.90 -4.38 -5.67
C GLU A 22 6.44 -4.45 -6.11
N LEU A 23 5.58 -3.56 -5.58
CA LEU A 23 4.17 -3.51 -5.95
C LEU A 23 4.02 -3.00 -7.38
N GLY A 24 4.73 -1.93 -7.74
CA GLY A 24 4.75 -1.42 -9.12
C GLY A 24 5.26 -2.45 -10.12
N LYS A 25 6.19 -3.34 -9.75
CA LYS A 25 6.64 -4.45 -10.59
C LYS A 25 5.51 -5.42 -10.92
N GLU A 26 4.72 -5.83 -9.92
CA GLU A 26 3.60 -6.73 -10.13
C GLU A 26 2.49 -6.05 -10.97
N VAL A 27 2.22 -4.75 -10.75
CA VAL A 27 1.30 -3.97 -11.62
C VAL A 27 1.80 -3.93 -13.06
N ALA A 28 3.11 -3.69 -13.28
CA ALA A 28 3.69 -3.71 -14.62
C ALA A 28 3.52 -5.07 -15.31
N ILE A 29 3.76 -6.17 -14.59
CA ILE A 29 3.58 -7.53 -15.08
C ILE A 29 2.12 -7.78 -15.49
N GLU A 30 1.15 -7.37 -14.67
CA GLU A 30 -0.27 -7.52 -14.99
C GLU A 30 -0.69 -6.65 -16.18
N CYS A 31 -0.16 -5.44 -16.32
CA CYS A 31 -0.34 -4.62 -17.52
C CYS A 31 0.18 -5.35 -18.76
N GLN A 32 1.37 -5.94 -18.70
CA GLN A 32 1.96 -6.66 -19.83
C GLN A 32 1.18 -7.92 -20.21
N ARG A 33 0.53 -8.61 -19.26
CA ARG A 33 -0.38 -9.74 -19.56
C ARG A 33 -1.54 -9.34 -20.47
N LEU A 34 -1.92 -8.05 -20.44
CA LEU A 34 -2.98 -7.47 -21.31
C LEU A 34 -2.40 -6.74 -22.53
N GLY A 35 -1.10 -6.87 -22.82
CA GLY A 35 -0.44 -6.25 -23.97
C GLY A 35 -0.26 -4.74 -23.87
N ILE A 36 -0.31 -4.18 -22.67
CA ILE A 36 -0.20 -2.75 -22.37
C ILE A 36 1.26 -2.33 -22.33
N GLU A 37 1.56 -1.16 -22.86
CA GLU A 37 2.88 -0.55 -22.79
C GLU A 37 3.09 0.12 -21.43
N THR A 38 4.12 -0.31 -20.72
CA THR A 38 4.45 0.15 -19.39
C THR A 38 5.64 1.08 -19.35
N ILE A 39 5.53 2.16 -18.58
CA ILE A 39 6.58 3.16 -18.34
C ILE A 39 6.79 3.24 -16.83
N ALA A 40 7.96 2.88 -16.36
CA ALA A 40 8.30 2.86 -14.95
C ALA A 40 9.09 4.11 -14.55
N VAL A 41 8.65 4.80 -13.49
CA VAL A 41 9.30 6.04 -13.02
C VAL A 41 9.64 5.89 -11.54
N ASP A 42 10.87 6.18 -11.16
CA ASP A 42 11.32 6.24 -9.78
C ASP A 42 12.44 7.27 -9.59
N ARG A 43 12.84 7.49 -8.32
CA ARG A 43 13.94 8.41 -7.96
C ARG A 43 15.35 7.81 -8.11
N TYR A 44 15.45 6.49 -8.29
CA TYR A 44 16.72 5.77 -8.42
C TYR A 44 16.65 4.79 -9.59
N PRO A 45 17.81 4.47 -10.23
CA PRO A 45 17.85 3.56 -11.36
C PRO A 45 17.63 2.10 -10.93
N ASP A 46 17.31 1.27 -11.92
CA ASP A 46 17.19 -0.18 -11.79
C ASP A 46 16.15 -0.64 -10.73
N ALA A 47 15.17 0.22 -10.43
CA ALA A 47 14.08 -0.12 -9.54
C ALA A 47 13.31 -1.36 -10.06
N PRO A 48 12.69 -2.17 -9.17
CA PRO A 48 12.05 -3.44 -9.54
C PRO A 48 11.15 -3.40 -10.77
N ALA A 49 10.26 -2.42 -10.89
CA ALA A 49 9.38 -2.31 -12.06
C ALA A 49 10.11 -1.87 -13.34
N MET A 50 11.22 -1.14 -13.22
CA MET A 50 12.03 -0.75 -14.39
C MET A 50 12.63 -1.96 -15.12
N GLN A 51 12.89 -3.06 -14.38
CA GLN A 51 13.45 -4.30 -14.93
C GLN A 51 12.48 -5.06 -15.85
N VAL A 52 11.17 -4.75 -15.77
CA VAL A 52 10.13 -5.42 -16.55
C VAL A 52 9.32 -4.45 -17.42
N ALA A 53 9.47 -3.15 -17.25
CA ALA A 53 8.77 -2.16 -18.04
C ALA A 53 9.37 -2.01 -19.46
N HIS A 54 8.59 -1.47 -20.41
CA HIS A 54 9.07 -1.18 -21.75
C HIS A 54 10.01 0.02 -21.78
N ARG A 55 9.80 1.00 -20.91
CA ARG A 55 10.67 2.17 -20.71
C ARG A 55 10.78 2.50 -19.22
N ALA A 56 11.90 3.14 -18.87
CA ALA A 56 12.18 3.54 -17.50
C ALA A 56 12.76 4.97 -17.46
N HIS A 57 12.37 5.72 -16.43
CA HIS A 57 12.86 7.07 -16.18
C HIS A 57 13.20 7.28 -14.72
N VAL A 58 14.32 7.98 -14.49
CA VAL A 58 14.77 8.36 -13.14
C VAL A 58 14.58 9.85 -12.98
N ILE A 59 13.63 10.27 -12.13
CA ILE A 59 13.35 11.66 -11.82
C ILE A 59 13.03 11.85 -10.34
N ASN A 60 13.16 13.06 -9.83
CA ASN A 60 12.54 13.42 -8.56
C ASN A 60 11.04 13.71 -8.77
N MET A 61 10.20 12.76 -8.46
CA MET A 61 8.73 12.88 -8.63
C MET A 61 8.07 13.91 -7.71
N LEU A 62 8.78 14.43 -6.70
CA LEU A 62 8.32 15.57 -5.89
C LEU A 62 8.51 16.92 -6.61
N HIS A 63 9.28 16.95 -7.70
CA HIS A 63 9.49 18.14 -8.52
C HIS A 63 8.44 18.19 -9.64
N GLY A 64 7.38 18.98 -9.44
CA GLY A 64 6.21 19.02 -10.33
C GLY A 64 6.51 19.33 -11.79
N GLU A 65 7.47 20.22 -12.07
CA GLU A 65 7.87 20.54 -13.45
C GLU A 65 8.51 19.35 -14.17
N SER A 66 9.41 18.62 -13.49
CA SER A 66 10.02 17.41 -14.05
C SER A 66 9.01 16.32 -14.32
N LEU A 67 8.05 16.15 -13.38
CA LEU A 67 6.97 15.19 -13.53
C LEU A 67 6.06 15.54 -14.71
N ARG A 68 5.67 16.81 -14.83
CA ARG A 68 4.86 17.32 -15.96
C ARG A 68 5.57 17.12 -17.30
N ALA A 69 6.83 17.53 -17.40
CA ALA A 69 7.61 17.42 -18.63
C ALA A 69 7.71 15.94 -19.09
N LEU A 70 7.93 15.01 -18.17
CA LEU A 70 7.97 13.59 -18.49
C LEU A 70 6.62 13.05 -18.97
N ILE A 71 5.51 13.44 -18.32
CA ILE A 71 4.17 13.03 -18.73
C ILE A 71 3.83 13.58 -20.12
N GLU A 72 4.17 14.83 -20.40
CA GLU A 72 3.99 15.44 -21.73
C GLU A 72 4.84 14.78 -22.82
N GLN A 73 6.05 14.34 -22.48
CA GLN A 73 6.94 13.59 -23.39
C GLN A 73 6.39 12.21 -23.72
N GLU A 74 6.00 11.42 -22.70
CA GLU A 74 5.61 10.02 -22.83
C GLU A 74 4.16 9.86 -23.28
N LYS A 75 3.30 10.83 -22.94
CA LYS A 75 1.85 10.84 -23.24
C LYS A 75 1.16 9.54 -22.84
N PRO A 76 1.20 9.15 -21.55
CA PRO A 76 0.52 7.96 -21.08
C PRO A 76 -1.01 8.15 -21.12
N ASP A 77 -1.74 7.05 -21.37
CA ASP A 77 -3.20 7.04 -21.25
C ASP A 77 -3.63 7.04 -19.78
N TYR A 78 -2.82 6.41 -18.92
CA TYR A 78 -3.07 6.30 -17.47
C TYR A 78 -1.80 6.61 -16.69
N ILE A 79 -1.93 7.40 -15.63
CA ILE A 79 -0.90 7.66 -14.62
C ILE A 79 -1.32 6.93 -13.36
N VAL A 80 -0.46 6.04 -12.86
CA VAL A 80 -0.74 5.15 -11.73
C VAL A 80 0.26 5.42 -10.60
N PRO A 81 -0.11 6.22 -9.58
CA PRO A 81 0.70 6.39 -8.36
C PRO A 81 0.81 5.09 -7.56
N GLU A 82 2.05 4.68 -7.27
CA GLU A 82 2.37 3.49 -6.49
C GLU A 82 3.09 3.81 -5.17
N ILE A 83 3.43 5.08 -4.97
CA ILE A 83 4.04 5.60 -3.73
C ILE A 83 3.45 6.96 -3.38
N GLU A 84 3.71 7.42 -2.15
CA GLU A 84 3.21 8.71 -1.65
C GLU A 84 4.16 9.90 -1.96
N ALA A 85 5.41 9.66 -2.38
CA ALA A 85 6.40 10.71 -2.61
C ALA A 85 6.30 11.30 -4.04
N ILE A 86 5.16 11.95 -4.34
CA ILE A 86 4.81 12.49 -5.66
C ILE A 86 4.28 13.94 -5.51
N ALA A 87 4.51 14.78 -6.51
CA ALA A 87 3.91 16.13 -6.60
C ALA A 87 2.41 16.03 -6.92
N THR A 88 1.59 15.74 -5.91
CA THR A 88 0.14 15.50 -6.09
C THR A 88 -0.62 16.71 -6.60
N ASP A 89 -0.18 17.94 -6.31
CA ASP A 89 -0.80 19.14 -6.87
C ASP A 89 -0.65 19.16 -8.40
N THR A 90 0.51 18.76 -8.93
CA THR A 90 0.73 18.60 -10.38
C THR A 90 -0.20 17.55 -10.97
N LEU A 91 -0.43 16.42 -10.26
CA LEU A 91 -1.38 15.39 -10.72
C LEU A 91 -2.81 15.93 -10.77
N VAL A 92 -3.22 16.72 -9.77
CA VAL A 92 -4.55 17.35 -9.75
C VAL A 92 -4.74 18.28 -10.96
N GLU A 93 -3.74 19.12 -11.28
CA GLU A 93 -3.78 20.00 -12.46
C GLU A 93 -3.85 19.20 -13.76
N LEU A 94 -3.07 18.14 -13.90
CA LEU A 94 -3.08 17.26 -15.07
C LEU A 94 -4.43 16.53 -15.22
N GLU A 95 -5.00 16.05 -14.12
CA GLU A 95 -6.32 15.42 -14.14
C GLU A 95 -7.43 16.40 -14.57
N GLN A 96 -7.38 17.65 -14.09
CA GLN A 96 -8.28 18.72 -14.52
C GLN A 96 -8.11 19.06 -16.02
N ALA A 97 -6.90 18.87 -16.56
CA ALA A 97 -6.61 19.02 -17.98
C ALA A 97 -7.00 17.78 -18.82
N GLY A 98 -7.59 16.74 -18.21
CA GLY A 98 -8.11 15.57 -18.89
C GLY A 98 -7.20 14.33 -18.85
N GLN A 99 -6.06 14.37 -18.15
CA GLN A 99 -5.21 13.21 -17.94
C GLN A 99 -5.86 12.24 -16.96
N LYS A 100 -5.82 10.93 -17.24
CA LYS A 100 -6.36 9.93 -16.33
C LYS A 100 -5.34 9.59 -15.24
N VAL A 101 -5.66 9.90 -13.98
CA VAL A 101 -4.91 9.51 -12.79
C VAL A 101 -5.68 8.44 -12.04
N VAL A 102 -5.01 7.41 -11.56
CA VAL A 102 -5.60 6.21 -10.95
C VAL A 102 -5.35 6.17 -9.44
N PRO A 103 -6.37 5.91 -8.62
CA PRO A 103 -7.80 5.93 -8.98
C PRO A 103 -8.29 7.34 -9.30
N THR A 104 -7.78 8.38 -8.61
CA THR A 104 -7.89 9.81 -8.88
C THR A 104 -6.71 10.58 -8.27
N ALA A 105 -6.37 11.74 -8.83
CA ALA A 105 -5.37 12.64 -8.22
C ALA A 105 -5.81 13.12 -6.83
N ARG A 106 -7.12 13.30 -6.61
CA ARG A 106 -7.70 13.63 -5.31
C ARG A 106 -7.44 12.52 -4.28
N ALA A 107 -7.65 11.26 -4.65
CA ALA A 107 -7.38 10.12 -3.77
C ALA A 107 -5.90 10.08 -3.37
N ALA A 108 -4.97 10.19 -4.33
CA ALA A 108 -3.54 10.24 -4.06
C ALA A 108 -3.18 11.40 -3.11
N LYS A 109 -3.72 12.60 -3.34
CA LYS A 109 -3.47 13.79 -2.50
C LYS A 109 -3.99 13.64 -1.08
N LEU A 110 -5.22 13.11 -0.90
CA LEU A 110 -5.83 12.96 0.42
C LEU A 110 -5.12 11.90 1.25
N THR A 111 -4.72 10.79 0.65
CA THR A 111 -4.09 9.67 1.38
C THR A 111 -2.62 9.91 1.70
N MET A 112 -1.93 10.77 0.94
CA MET A 112 -0.60 11.26 1.31
C MET A 112 -0.59 12.09 2.59
N ASN A 113 -1.72 12.70 2.91
CA ASN A 113 -1.88 13.60 4.06
C ASN A 113 -2.82 12.94 5.08
N ARG A 114 -2.26 12.44 6.19
CA ARG A 114 -3.07 11.83 7.28
C ARG A 114 -4.19 12.71 7.78
N GLU A 115 -4.03 14.05 7.76
CA GLU A 115 -5.10 14.96 8.14
C GLU A 115 -6.24 14.91 7.14
N GLY A 116 -5.95 14.92 5.84
CA GLY A 116 -6.96 14.88 4.79
C GLY A 116 -7.84 13.64 4.87
N ILE A 117 -7.21 12.46 4.92
CA ILE A 117 -7.97 11.20 4.98
C ILE A 117 -8.68 11.00 6.33
N ARG A 118 -8.08 11.43 7.46
CA ARG A 118 -8.72 11.35 8.77
C ARG A 118 -9.96 12.23 8.87
N ARG A 119 -9.89 13.46 8.35
CA ARG A 119 -11.05 14.37 8.31
C ARG A 119 -12.14 13.84 7.38
N LEU A 120 -11.79 13.35 6.20
CA LEU A 120 -12.75 12.69 5.32
C LEU A 120 -13.50 11.58 6.06
N ALA A 121 -12.79 10.65 6.70
CA ALA A 121 -13.41 9.52 7.38
C ALA A 121 -14.24 9.95 8.61
N ALA A 122 -13.67 10.76 9.50
CA ALA A 122 -14.28 11.08 10.78
C ALA A 122 -15.31 12.22 10.72
N GLU A 123 -15.04 13.28 9.94
CA GLU A 123 -15.85 14.50 9.95
C GLU A 123 -16.86 14.56 8.81
N GLU A 124 -16.46 14.13 7.59
CA GLU A 124 -17.35 14.15 6.42
C GLU A 124 -18.23 12.90 6.34
N LEU A 125 -17.62 11.70 6.49
CA LEU A 125 -18.33 10.42 6.41
C LEU A 125 -18.84 9.91 7.76
N GLN A 126 -18.44 10.54 8.87
CA GLN A 126 -18.85 10.18 10.23
C GLN A 126 -18.57 8.70 10.60
N LEU A 127 -17.53 8.14 10.02
CA LEU A 127 -17.12 6.76 10.28
C LEU A 127 -16.45 6.61 11.66
N PRO A 128 -16.54 5.45 12.28
CA PRO A 128 -15.77 5.15 13.49
C PRO A 128 -14.28 5.25 13.23
N THR A 129 -13.57 6.12 13.97
CA THR A 129 -12.13 6.28 13.94
C THR A 129 -11.56 6.33 15.36
N SER A 130 -10.23 6.17 15.53
CA SER A 130 -9.59 6.52 16.79
C SER A 130 -9.84 8.00 17.13
N ARG A 131 -9.90 8.34 18.43
CA ARG A 131 -9.89 9.76 18.85
C ARG A 131 -8.60 10.41 18.39
N TYR A 132 -8.65 11.65 17.91
CA TYR A 132 -7.46 12.32 17.39
C TYR A 132 -7.46 13.82 17.60
N ARG A 133 -6.25 14.42 17.56
CA ARG A 133 -6.02 15.87 17.48
C ARG A 133 -4.83 16.16 16.57
N PHE A 134 -4.94 17.22 15.78
CA PHE A 134 -3.83 17.74 14.97
C PHE A 134 -3.23 18.96 15.63
N THR A 135 -1.91 19.09 15.58
CA THR A 135 -1.18 20.24 16.09
C THR A 135 0.14 20.46 15.35
N ASP A 136 0.63 21.69 15.34
CA ASP A 136 1.87 22.13 14.71
C ASP A 136 2.88 22.73 15.72
N SER A 137 2.54 22.73 17.02
CA SER A 137 3.38 23.24 18.08
C SER A 137 3.55 22.24 19.22
N GLU A 138 4.67 22.33 19.96
CA GLU A 138 4.91 21.46 21.12
C GLU A 138 3.88 21.72 22.25
N GLU A 139 3.46 22.97 22.44
CA GLU A 139 2.43 23.34 23.42
C GLU A 139 1.09 22.66 23.04
N GLY A 140 0.68 22.80 21.77
CA GLY A 140 -0.52 22.14 21.25
C GLY A 140 -0.43 20.61 21.31
N PHE A 141 0.76 20.03 21.11
CA PHE A 141 0.99 18.58 21.27
C PHE A 141 0.75 18.13 22.72
N ARG A 142 1.29 18.85 23.71
CA ARG A 142 1.07 18.55 25.13
C ARG A 142 -0.41 18.67 25.52
N ALA A 143 -1.09 19.70 25.02
CA ALA A 143 -2.53 19.87 25.20
C ALA A 143 -3.34 18.72 24.54
N ALA A 144 -2.98 18.33 23.32
CA ALA A 144 -3.60 17.21 22.61
C ALA A 144 -3.43 15.89 23.37
N VAL A 145 -2.24 15.60 23.90
CA VAL A 145 -2.01 14.41 24.73
C VAL A 145 -2.86 14.44 26.00
N THR A 146 -2.99 15.61 26.64
CA THR A 146 -3.83 15.77 27.84
C THR A 146 -5.30 15.49 27.53
N GLU A 147 -5.81 15.93 26.35
CA GLU A 147 -7.20 15.72 25.93
C GLU A 147 -7.48 14.26 25.50
N ILE A 148 -6.56 13.69 24.71
CA ILE A 148 -6.69 12.31 24.22
C ILE A 148 -6.52 11.31 25.37
N GLY A 149 -5.59 11.58 26.27
CA GLY A 149 -5.19 10.71 27.38
C GLY A 149 -4.04 9.76 26.98
N LEU A 150 -3.46 9.14 28.02
CA LEU A 150 -2.40 8.12 27.86
C LEU A 150 -2.99 6.73 28.07
N PRO A 151 -2.51 5.70 27.34
CA PRO A 151 -1.51 5.78 26.28
C PRO A 151 -2.06 6.41 25.00
N CYS A 152 -1.17 7.03 24.19
CA CYS A 152 -1.51 7.58 22.89
C CYS A 152 -0.37 7.38 21.88
N ILE A 153 -0.66 7.65 20.62
CA ILE A 153 0.31 7.55 19.52
C ILE A 153 0.46 8.93 18.89
N VAL A 154 1.70 9.37 18.66
CA VAL A 154 1.99 10.55 17.84
C VAL A 154 2.62 10.13 16.53
N LYS A 155 2.19 10.75 15.42
CA LYS A 155 2.72 10.51 14.07
C LYS A 155 2.87 11.84 13.33
N PRO A 156 3.93 12.04 12.52
CA PRO A 156 3.93 13.13 11.54
C PRO A 156 2.78 12.97 10.55
N VAL A 157 2.17 14.08 10.14
CA VAL A 157 1.07 14.05 9.15
C VAL A 157 1.54 13.50 7.80
N MET A 158 2.78 13.80 7.42
CA MET A 158 3.41 13.37 6.17
C MET A 158 4.53 12.36 6.46
N SER A 159 4.19 11.12 6.79
CA SER A 159 5.16 10.03 6.99
C SER A 159 4.57 8.68 6.60
N SER A 160 5.43 7.67 6.40
CA SER A 160 5.04 6.28 6.14
C SER A 160 5.98 5.32 6.84
N SER A 161 5.59 4.04 6.93
CA SER A 161 6.39 2.96 7.54
C SER A 161 6.87 3.30 8.95
N GLY A 162 6.00 3.88 9.78
CA GLY A 162 6.28 4.17 11.19
C GLY A 162 7.33 5.24 11.48
N LYS A 163 7.91 5.91 10.46
CA LYS A 163 8.94 6.94 10.67
C LYS A 163 8.39 8.13 11.43
N GLY A 164 9.06 8.51 12.53
CA GLY A 164 8.62 9.57 13.42
C GLY A 164 7.43 9.22 14.31
N GLN A 165 6.95 7.98 14.29
CA GLN A 165 5.87 7.51 15.14
C GLN A 165 6.41 7.14 16.53
N SER A 166 5.70 7.54 17.59
CA SER A 166 5.98 7.15 18.96
C SER A 166 4.71 6.68 19.67
N PHE A 167 4.83 5.59 20.41
CA PHE A 167 3.82 5.13 21.37
C PHE A 167 4.15 5.69 22.74
N ILE A 168 3.29 6.55 23.28
CA ILE A 168 3.51 7.32 24.51
C ILE A 168 2.69 6.70 25.64
N ARG A 169 3.38 6.20 26.66
CA ARG A 169 2.76 5.58 27.85
C ARG A 169 2.73 6.52 29.06
N SER A 170 3.66 7.47 29.11
CA SER A 170 3.85 8.34 30.26
C SER A 170 4.34 9.75 29.84
N ALA A 171 4.11 10.74 30.70
CA ALA A 171 4.37 12.14 30.39
C ALA A 171 5.88 12.49 30.20
N ASP A 172 6.77 11.70 30.77
CA ASP A 172 8.23 11.87 30.60
C ASP A 172 8.70 11.58 29.16
N GLN A 173 7.93 10.82 28.38
CA GLN A 173 8.25 10.52 26.98
C GLN A 173 7.89 11.65 25.98
N LEU A 174 7.13 12.67 26.41
CA LEU A 174 6.56 13.67 25.51
C LEU A 174 7.60 14.46 24.73
N SER A 175 8.67 14.94 25.39
CA SER A 175 9.70 15.75 24.73
C SER A 175 10.48 14.98 23.67
N GLU A 176 10.76 13.70 23.95
CA GLU A 176 11.44 12.83 22.99
C GLU A 176 10.54 12.48 21.81
N ALA A 177 9.27 12.10 22.08
CA ALA A 177 8.29 11.80 21.07
C ALA A 177 8.03 12.97 20.12
N TRP A 178 7.90 14.19 20.64
CA TRP A 178 7.78 15.39 19.81
C TRP A 178 9.00 15.58 18.92
N ARG A 179 10.22 15.53 19.50
CA ARG A 179 11.47 15.68 18.74
C ARG A 179 11.59 14.63 17.63
N TYR A 180 11.28 13.36 17.93
CA TYR A 180 11.34 12.30 16.95
C TYR A 180 10.30 12.48 15.83
N ALA A 181 9.08 12.91 16.16
CA ALA A 181 8.06 13.21 15.17
C ALA A 181 8.48 14.35 14.23
N GLN A 182 9.20 15.36 14.72
CA GLN A 182 9.72 16.46 13.88
C GLN A 182 10.85 16.01 12.94
N GLN A 183 11.58 14.94 13.25
CA GLN A 183 12.66 14.39 12.42
C GLN A 183 12.16 13.39 11.37
N GLY A 184 11.03 12.71 11.63
CA GLY A 184 10.52 11.62 10.81
C GLY A 184 9.61 12.05 9.65
N GLY A 185 9.23 13.33 9.56
CA GLY A 185 8.36 13.84 8.51
C GLY A 185 9.04 13.92 7.14
N ARG A 186 8.40 13.46 6.08
CA ARG A 186 8.89 13.58 4.69
C ARG A 186 8.96 15.03 4.20
N ALA A 187 8.15 15.91 4.76
CA ALA A 187 8.12 17.34 4.46
C ALA A 187 8.96 18.18 5.46
N GLY A 188 9.80 17.54 6.30
CA GLY A 188 10.53 18.20 7.38
C GLY A 188 9.70 18.33 8.67
N ALA A 189 10.15 19.20 9.58
CA ALA A 189 9.44 19.52 10.82
C ALA A 189 8.07 20.14 10.49
N GLY A 190 7.04 19.72 11.23
CA GLY A 190 5.69 20.23 10.96
C GLY A 190 4.60 19.59 11.80
N ARG A 191 3.43 19.53 11.21
CA ARG A 191 2.18 19.11 11.83
C ARG A 191 2.19 17.62 12.18
N VAL A 192 1.66 17.29 13.36
CA VAL A 192 1.51 15.92 13.85
C VAL A 192 0.05 15.62 14.16
N ILE A 193 -0.29 14.32 14.15
CA ILE A 193 -1.52 13.80 14.73
C ILE A 193 -1.19 13.12 16.06
N VAL A 194 -2.00 13.35 17.08
CA VAL A 194 -2.04 12.57 18.32
C VAL A 194 -3.30 11.73 18.29
N GLU A 195 -3.17 10.41 18.41
CA GLU A 195 -4.25 9.45 18.34
C GLU A 195 -4.39 8.66 19.63
N GLY A 196 -5.62 8.43 20.07
CA GLY A 196 -5.93 7.48 21.12
C GLY A 196 -5.63 6.05 20.67
N VAL A 197 -5.10 5.25 21.57
CA VAL A 197 -4.87 3.82 21.32
C VAL A 197 -6.21 3.10 21.22
N VAL A 198 -6.38 2.33 20.16
CA VAL A 198 -7.51 1.40 20.01
C VAL A 198 -7.10 0.04 20.56
N ASN A 199 -7.86 -0.51 21.48
CA ASN A 199 -7.69 -1.88 21.93
C ASN A 199 -8.48 -2.77 20.99
N PHE A 200 -7.80 -3.40 20.04
CA PHE A 200 -8.39 -4.25 19.01
C PHE A 200 -7.96 -5.71 19.21
N ASP A 201 -8.79 -6.63 18.74
CA ASP A 201 -8.47 -8.05 18.72
C ASP A 201 -7.48 -8.37 17.60
N PHE A 202 -7.69 -7.77 16.43
CA PHE A 202 -6.79 -7.87 15.28
C PHE A 202 -7.02 -6.70 14.30
N GLU A 203 -6.04 -6.50 13.44
CA GLU A 203 -6.09 -5.55 12.32
C GLU A 203 -6.24 -6.31 11.00
N ILE A 204 -7.01 -5.75 10.08
CA ILE A 204 -7.16 -6.30 8.73
C ILE A 204 -6.83 -5.24 7.68
N THR A 205 -6.37 -5.70 6.52
CA THR A 205 -6.46 -4.96 5.27
C THR A 205 -7.62 -5.53 4.46
N LEU A 206 -8.66 -4.73 4.23
CA LEU A 206 -9.75 -5.08 3.32
C LEU A 206 -9.47 -4.52 1.94
N LEU A 207 -8.94 -5.36 1.05
CA LEU A 207 -8.69 -5.00 -0.34
C LEU A 207 -10.02 -4.77 -1.04
N THR A 208 -10.28 -3.52 -1.41
CA THR A 208 -11.55 -3.04 -1.95
C THR A 208 -11.33 -2.51 -3.35
N VAL A 209 -12.10 -3.00 -4.31
CA VAL A 209 -11.96 -2.64 -5.73
C VAL A 209 -13.16 -1.83 -6.17
N SER A 210 -12.92 -0.60 -6.62
CA SER A 210 -13.93 0.19 -7.35
C SER A 210 -13.76 -0.05 -8.85
N ALA A 211 -14.76 -0.59 -9.50
CA ALA A 211 -14.73 -0.95 -10.91
C ALA A 211 -16.04 -0.56 -11.62
N VAL A 212 -16.08 -0.73 -12.95
CA VAL A 212 -17.25 -0.36 -13.77
C VAL A 212 -18.52 -1.15 -13.43
N ASP A 213 -18.36 -2.34 -12.84
CA ASP A 213 -19.44 -3.24 -12.41
C ASP A 213 -19.74 -3.16 -10.89
N GLY A 214 -19.16 -2.18 -10.20
CA GLY A 214 -19.45 -1.89 -8.79
C GLY A 214 -18.23 -1.93 -7.88
N VAL A 215 -18.49 -2.00 -6.57
CA VAL A 215 -17.48 -2.16 -5.53
C VAL A 215 -17.41 -3.63 -5.10
N HIS A 216 -16.23 -4.22 -5.22
CA HIS A 216 -15.94 -5.60 -4.89
C HIS A 216 -14.95 -5.68 -3.73
N PHE A 217 -15.00 -6.78 -2.96
CA PHE A 217 -14.11 -7.01 -1.82
C PHE A 217 -13.39 -8.34 -1.97
N CYS A 218 -12.09 -8.35 -1.70
CA CYS A 218 -11.39 -9.59 -1.42
C CYS A 218 -11.80 -10.11 -0.02
N ALA A 219 -11.57 -11.38 0.27
CA ALA A 219 -11.65 -11.85 1.63
C ALA A 219 -10.67 -11.05 2.52
N PRO A 220 -10.99 -10.76 3.79
CA PRO A 220 -10.14 -9.97 4.67
C PRO A 220 -8.73 -10.55 4.78
N VAL A 221 -7.73 -9.68 4.71
CA VAL A 221 -6.32 -10.05 4.90
C VAL A 221 -5.92 -9.70 6.32
N GLY A 222 -5.61 -10.71 7.13
CA GLY A 222 -4.95 -10.53 8.41
C GLY A 222 -3.44 -10.37 8.20
N HIS A 223 -2.78 -9.64 9.09
CA HIS A 223 -1.34 -9.44 8.98
C HIS A 223 -0.69 -9.21 10.34
N ARG A 224 0.60 -9.41 10.41
CA ARG A 224 1.44 -9.03 11.53
C ARG A 224 2.47 -8.01 11.10
N GLN A 225 2.54 -6.93 11.84
CA GLN A 225 3.57 -5.91 11.74
C GLN A 225 4.53 -6.00 12.92
N GLU A 226 5.76 -5.57 12.72
CA GLU A 226 6.77 -5.44 13.74
C GLU A 226 7.55 -4.15 13.48
N ASP A 227 7.57 -3.24 14.46
CA ASP A 227 8.15 -1.89 14.34
C ASP A 227 7.55 -1.06 13.18
N GLY A 228 6.25 -1.28 12.87
CA GLY A 228 5.56 -0.63 11.77
C GLY A 228 5.89 -1.19 10.38
N ASP A 229 6.57 -2.34 10.32
CA ASP A 229 6.93 -3.00 9.09
C ASP A 229 6.19 -4.34 8.95
N TYR A 230 5.61 -4.58 7.79
CA TYR A 230 4.92 -5.82 7.45
C TYR A 230 5.88 -7.03 7.52
N ARG A 231 5.46 -8.10 8.16
CA ARG A 231 6.21 -9.35 8.31
C ARG A 231 5.56 -10.53 7.63
N GLU A 232 4.31 -10.75 7.90
CA GLU A 232 3.49 -11.78 7.28
C GLU A 232 2.04 -11.33 7.12
N SER A 233 1.35 -11.87 6.12
CA SER A 233 -0.10 -11.74 5.95
C SER A 233 -0.72 -13.09 5.60
N TRP A 234 -2.00 -13.20 5.84
CA TRP A 234 -2.78 -14.40 5.55
C TRP A 234 -4.20 -14.05 5.11
N GLN A 235 -4.80 -14.98 4.38
CA GLN A 235 -6.16 -14.84 3.86
C GLN A 235 -6.87 -16.21 3.83
N PRO A 236 -8.12 -16.30 4.34
CA PRO A 236 -8.89 -15.20 4.92
C PRO A 236 -8.55 -14.99 6.42
N GLN A 237 -8.65 -13.76 6.90
CA GLN A 237 -8.76 -13.50 8.33
C GLN A 237 -10.18 -13.87 8.77
N GLN A 238 -10.29 -14.77 9.75
CA GLN A 238 -11.57 -15.13 10.32
C GLN A 238 -12.12 -13.98 11.19
N MET A 239 -13.38 -13.67 11.01
CA MET A 239 -14.11 -12.66 11.76
C MET A 239 -15.61 -12.97 11.74
N SER A 240 -16.40 -12.33 12.60
CA SER A 240 -17.85 -12.51 12.58
C SER A 240 -18.47 -11.93 11.31
N ASP A 241 -19.61 -12.47 10.87
CA ASP A 241 -20.35 -11.97 9.72
C ASP A 241 -20.72 -10.48 9.88
N LEU A 242 -21.09 -10.08 11.11
CA LEU A 242 -21.45 -8.70 11.42
C LEU A 242 -20.25 -7.76 11.33
N ALA A 243 -19.07 -8.17 11.83
CA ALA A 243 -17.84 -7.39 11.69
C ALA A 243 -17.43 -7.27 10.21
N LEU A 244 -17.57 -8.34 9.42
CA LEU A 244 -17.28 -8.32 7.99
C LEU A 244 -18.23 -7.36 7.25
N GLU A 245 -19.53 -7.39 7.54
CA GLU A 245 -20.50 -6.47 6.96
C GLU A 245 -20.16 -5.01 7.27
N ARG A 246 -19.80 -4.70 8.53
CA ARG A 246 -19.37 -3.36 8.96
C ARG A 246 -18.08 -2.93 8.28
N ALA A 247 -17.10 -3.82 8.18
CA ALA A 247 -15.84 -3.57 7.48
C ALA A 247 -16.07 -3.20 6.01
N GLN A 248 -16.92 -3.97 5.31
CA GLN A 248 -17.29 -3.71 3.93
C GLN A 248 -18.08 -2.40 3.76
N ALA A 249 -18.96 -2.05 4.69
CA ALA A 249 -19.70 -0.80 4.68
C ALA A 249 -18.73 0.40 4.81
N ILE A 250 -17.84 0.40 5.79
CA ILE A 250 -16.82 1.44 5.98
C ILE A 250 -15.94 1.57 4.74
N ALA A 251 -15.41 0.47 4.25
CA ALA A 251 -14.52 0.48 3.10
C ALA A 251 -15.22 0.99 1.83
N ARG A 252 -16.49 0.61 1.61
CA ARG A 252 -17.32 1.10 0.49
C ARG A 252 -17.49 2.61 0.53
N GLU A 253 -17.85 3.17 1.69
CA GLU A 253 -18.05 4.61 1.85
C GLU A 253 -16.77 5.39 1.58
N VAL A 254 -15.65 4.97 2.16
CA VAL A 254 -14.34 5.61 1.94
C VAL A 254 -13.93 5.57 0.46
N VAL A 255 -14.04 4.42 -0.17
CA VAL A 255 -13.63 4.23 -1.58
C VAL A 255 -14.51 5.04 -2.53
N LEU A 256 -15.82 5.08 -2.31
CA LEU A 256 -16.74 5.91 -3.11
C LEU A 256 -16.47 7.40 -2.92
N ALA A 257 -16.14 7.84 -1.70
CA ALA A 257 -15.79 9.24 -1.42
C ALA A 257 -14.46 9.66 -2.05
N LEU A 258 -13.49 8.76 -2.14
CA LEU A 258 -12.21 8.99 -2.83
C LEU A 258 -12.40 9.02 -4.36
N GLY A 259 -13.31 8.20 -4.86
CA GLY A 259 -13.70 8.16 -6.28
C GLY A 259 -12.70 7.42 -7.17
N GLY A 260 -13.06 7.31 -8.44
CA GLY A 260 -12.25 6.63 -9.47
C GLY A 260 -12.37 5.12 -9.46
N TYR A 261 -11.62 4.50 -10.37
CA TYR A 261 -11.53 3.06 -10.52
C TYR A 261 -10.12 2.57 -10.18
N GLY A 262 -10.03 1.54 -9.37
CA GLY A 262 -8.78 0.95 -8.91
C GLY A 262 -8.98 0.12 -7.66
N LEU A 263 -7.89 -0.38 -7.11
CA LEU A 263 -7.88 -1.10 -5.85
C LEU A 263 -7.45 -0.16 -4.72
N PHE A 264 -8.05 -0.37 -3.56
CA PHE A 264 -7.77 0.35 -2.32
C PHE A 264 -7.48 -0.64 -1.21
N GLY A 265 -6.37 -0.48 -0.53
CA GLY A 265 -6.06 -1.20 0.72
C GLY A 265 -6.63 -0.43 1.90
N VAL A 266 -7.77 -0.87 2.43
CA VAL A 266 -8.43 -0.22 3.58
C VAL A 266 -8.04 -0.94 4.86
N GLU A 267 -7.33 -0.25 5.75
CA GLU A 267 -6.88 -0.78 7.04
C GLU A 267 -7.90 -0.50 8.13
N LEU A 268 -8.29 -1.54 8.86
CA LEU A 268 -9.37 -1.52 9.84
C LEU A 268 -8.96 -2.27 11.09
N PHE A 269 -9.26 -1.70 12.26
CA PHE A 269 -9.19 -2.38 13.55
C PHE A 269 -10.51 -3.09 13.84
N VAL A 270 -10.45 -4.33 14.31
CA VAL A 270 -11.61 -5.14 14.67
C VAL A 270 -11.60 -5.41 16.18
N CYS A 271 -12.72 -5.07 16.83
CA CYS A 271 -12.94 -5.21 18.27
C CYS A 271 -14.26 -5.96 18.50
N GLY A 272 -14.22 -7.28 18.58
CA GLY A 272 -15.42 -8.10 18.52
C GLY A 272 -16.19 -7.87 17.22
N ASP A 273 -17.40 -7.33 17.32
CA ASP A 273 -18.21 -6.94 16.15
C ASP A 273 -17.99 -5.49 15.71
N GLU A 274 -17.29 -4.67 16.49
CA GLU A 274 -17.03 -3.28 16.11
C GLU A 274 -15.84 -3.19 15.19
N VAL A 275 -15.93 -2.27 14.20
CA VAL A 275 -14.89 -2.01 13.21
C VAL A 275 -14.58 -0.54 13.17
N ILE A 276 -13.31 -0.21 13.23
CA ILE A 276 -12.79 1.16 13.32
C ILE A 276 -11.85 1.42 12.13
N PHE A 277 -12.10 2.49 11.38
CA PHE A 277 -11.23 2.91 10.29
C PHE A 277 -9.87 3.39 10.81
N SER A 278 -8.80 2.85 10.23
CA SER A 278 -7.42 3.22 10.52
C SER A 278 -6.84 4.10 9.40
N GLU A 279 -6.62 3.52 8.23
CA GLU A 279 -5.98 4.20 7.08
C GLU A 279 -6.49 3.61 5.75
N VAL A 280 -6.19 4.25 4.62
CA VAL A 280 -6.42 3.71 3.28
C VAL A 280 -5.29 4.09 2.34
N SER A 281 -4.86 3.12 1.54
CA SER A 281 -3.95 3.29 0.41
C SER A 281 -4.74 3.17 -0.90
N PRO A 282 -4.75 4.17 -1.79
CA PRO A 282 -5.49 4.12 -3.06
C PRO A 282 -4.69 3.38 -4.15
N ARG A 283 -4.15 2.24 -3.80
CA ARG A 283 -3.22 1.41 -4.59
C ARG A 283 -3.11 0.00 -3.99
N PRO A 284 -2.48 -0.96 -4.69
CA PRO A 284 -2.12 -2.24 -4.09
C PRO A 284 -1.36 -2.08 -2.77
N HIS A 285 -1.59 -3.01 -1.85
CA HIS A 285 -1.09 -2.98 -0.49
C HIS A 285 -0.09 -4.13 -0.26
N ASP A 286 0.99 -3.89 0.47
CA ASP A 286 2.02 -4.92 0.69
C ASP A 286 1.50 -6.18 1.40
N THR A 287 0.50 -6.05 2.27
CA THR A 287 -0.19 -7.21 2.87
C THR A 287 -0.97 -8.02 1.84
N GLY A 288 -1.39 -7.42 0.73
CA GLY A 288 -2.12 -8.05 -0.35
C GLY A 288 -1.28 -8.95 -1.27
N MET A 289 0.05 -9.00 -1.08
CA MET A 289 0.91 -9.97 -1.78
C MET A 289 0.42 -11.42 -1.64
N VAL A 290 -0.29 -11.77 -0.57
CA VAL A 290 -0.90 -13.10 -0.39
C VAL A 290 -1.87 -13.44 -1.51
N THR A 291 -2.50 -12.45 -2.15
CA THR A 291 -3.45 -12.63 -3.25
C THR A 291 -2.82 -13.22 -4.52
N LEU A 292 -1.50 -13.17 -4.64
CA LEU A 292 -0.77 -13.83 -5.74
C LEU A 292 -0.91 -15.36 -5.74
N ILE A 293 -1.35 -15.95 -4.63
CA ILE A 293 -1.52 -17.41 -4.50
C ILE A 293 -2.90 -17.81 -3.94
N SER A 294 -3.59 -16.91 -3.23
CA SER A 294 -4.83 -17.23 -2.51
C SER A 294 -6.08 -17.15 -3.37
N GLN A 295 -6.06 -16.42 -4.49
CA GLN A 295 -7.24 -16.14 -5.31
C GLN A 295 -6.91 -16.15 -6.82
N ASP A 296 -7.96 -16.18 -7.66
CA ASP A 296 -7.83 -16.26 -9.11
C ASP A 296 -7.30 -14.98 -9.75
N LEU A 297 -7.60 -13.83 -9.16
CA LEU A 297 -7.10 -12.51 -9.56
C LEU A 297 -6.34 -11.89 -8.39
N SER A 298 -5.05 -11.69 -8.55
CA SER A 298 -4.27 -10.97 -7.56
C SER A 298 -4.78 -9.53 -7.38
N GLU A 299 -4.45 -8.88 -6.27
CA GLU A 299 -4.75 -7.46 -6.07
C GLU A 299 -4.25 -6.59 -7.22
N PHE A 300 -3.12 -6.96 -7.82
CA PHE A 300 -2.54 -6.26 -8.97
C PHE A 300 -3.37 -6.44 -10.23
N ALA A 301 -3.84 -7.66 -10.49
CA ALA A 301 -4.75 -7.94 -11.61
C ALA A 301 -6.09 -7.23 -11.44
N LEU A 302 -6.62 -7.20 -10.22
CA LEU A 302 -7.83 -6.48 -9.88
C LEU A 302 -7.67 -4.96 -10.10
N HIS A 303 -6.55 -4.38 -9.64
CA HIS A 303 -6.23 -2.98 -9.85
C HIS A 303 -6.16 -2.62 -11.33
N VAL A 304 -5.41 -3.40 -12.11
CA VAL A 304 -5.26 -3.19 -13.56
C VAL A 304 -6.60 -3.30 -14.30
N ARG A 305 -7.39 -4.33 -14.00
CA ARG A 305 -8.74 -4.45 -14.60
C ARG A 305 -9.62 -3.26 -14.28
N ALA A 306 -9.65 -2.84 -13.01
CA ALA A 306 -10.52 -1.75 -12.58
C ALA A 306 -10.19 -0.44 -13.31
N PHE A 307 -8.93 0.02 -13.29
CA PHE A 307 -8.60 1.30 -13.91
C PHE A 307 -8.67 1.29 -15.44
N LEU A 308 -8.56 0.13 -16.08
CA LEU A 308 -8.79 -0.01 -17.52
C LEU A 308 -10.28 0.00 -17.90
N GLY A 309 -11.18 0.07 -16.93
CA GLY A 309 -12.61 0.01 -17.17
C GLY A 309 -13.10 -1.39 -17.61
N LEU A 310 -12.41 -2.44 -17.17
CA LEU A 310 -12.83 -3.83 -17.34
C LEU A 310 -13.63 -4.28 -16.11
N PRO A 311 -14.63 -5.15 -16.26
CA PRO A 311 -15.35 -5.70 -15.11
C PRO A 311 -14.46 -6.62 -14.28
N VAL A 312 -14.68 -6.62 -12.97
CA VAL A 312 -13.99 -7.49 -12.02
C VAL A 312 -14.74 -8.79 -11.81
N GLY A 313 -16.07 -8.70 -11.63
CA GLY A 313 -16.91 -9.87 -11.36
C GLY A 313 -16.68 -10.46 -9.95
N ALA A 314 -16.95 -11.74 -9.80
CA ALA A 314 -16.74 -12.45 -8.54
C ALA A 314 -15.28 -12.85 -8.37
N ILE A 315 -14.68 -12.43 -7.26
CA ILE A 315 -13.31 -12.82 -6.86
C ILE A 315 -13.37 -14.20 -6.21
N ARG A 316 -12.67 -15.16 -6.81
CA ARG A 316 -12.65 -16.53 -6.30
C ARG A 316 -11.41 -16.79 -5.46
N GLN A 317 -11.59 -17.09 -4.18
CA GLN A 317 -10.53 -17.57 -3.32
C GLN A 317 -10.35 -19.10 -3.47
N TYR A 318 -9.09 -19.56 -3.51
CA TYR A 318 -8.75 -20.98 -3.64
C TYR A 318 -8.73 -21.72 -2.30
N GLY A 319 -8.37 -21.02 -1.20
CA GLY A 319 -8.27 -21.58 0.13
C GLY A 319 -7.37 -20.74 1.03
N PRO A 320 -7.08 -21.24 2.26
CA PRO A 320 -6.18 -20.56 3.18
C PRO A 320 -4.78 -20.40 2.58
N ALA A 321 -4.23 -19.20 2.69
CA ALA A 321 -2.92 -18.87 2.17
C ALA A 321 -2.22 -17.83 3.04
N ALA A 322 -0.91 -17.76 2.93
CA ALA A 322 -0.09 -16.79 3.62
C ALA A 322 1.09 -16.29 2.78
N SER A 323 1.59 -15.14 3.14
CA SER A 323 2.81 -14.53 2.62
C SER A 323 3.74 -14.20 3.79
N ALA A 324 5.04 -14.40 3.62
CA ALA A 324 6.07 -14.03 4.59
C ALA A 324 7.24 -13.35 3.91
N VAL A 325 7.78 -12.28 4.51
CA VAL A 325 8.85 -11.47 3.91
C VAL A 325 10.22 -12.14 4.05
N ILE A 326 11.04 -11.96 3.02
CA ILE A 326 12.48 -12.20 3.08
C ILE A 326 13.13 -10.87 3.45
N LEU A 327 13.60 -10.77 4.70
CA LEU A 327 14.04 -9.52 5.33
C LEU A 327 15.45 -9.67 5.92
N PRO A 328 16.49 -9.72 5.08
CA PRO A 328 17.85 -9.75 5.56
C PRO A 328 18.32 -8.41 6.13
N GLN A 329 19.42 -8.46 6.89
CA GLN A 329 20.15 -7.29 7.36
C GLN A 329 21.59 -7.36 6.86
N LEU A 330 21.90 -6.58 5.85
CA LEU A 330 23.25 -6.46 5.28
C LEU A 330 23.39 -5.16 4.48
N SER A 331 24.60 -4.86 4.01
CA SER A 331 24.86 -3.76 3.07
C SER A 331 25.55 -4.31 1.84
N SER A 332 24.91 -4.22 0.67
CA SER A 332 25.46 -4.73 -0.59
C SER A 332 24.79 -4.05 -1.80
N GLN A 333 25.57 -3.90 -2.89
CA GLN A 333 25.09 -3.57 -4.22
C GLN A 333 25.08 -4.77 -5.18
N ASN A 334 25.37 -5.97 -4.67
CA ASN A 334 25.45 -7.21 -5.45
C ASN A 334 24.75 -8.36 -4.70
N VAL A 335 23.43 -8.22 -4.54
CA VAL A 335 22.62 -9.19 -3.79
C VAL A 335 22.38 -10.45 -4.59
N SER A 336 22.64 -11.61 -3.97
CA SER A 336 22.30 -12.92 -4.50
C SER A 336 21.45 -13.73 -3.52
N PHE A 337 20.78 -14.76 -4.04
CA PHE A 337 19.84 -15.58 -3.27
C PHE A 337 20.19 -17.06 -3.42
N GLY A 338 20.39 -17.73 -2.30
CA GLY A 338 20.69 -19.16 -2.21
C GLY A 338 19.56 -19.97 -1.58
N GLN A 339 19.67 -21.31 -1.67
CA GLN A 339 18.73 -22.30 -1.13
C GLN A 339 17.26 -22.13 -1.60
N LEU A 340 17.04 -21.58 -2.80
CA LEU A 340 15.71 -21.28 -3.34
C LEU A 340 14.83 -22.51 -3.51
N GLN A 341 15.41 -23.72 -3.67
CA GLN A 341 14.67 -24.98 -3.74
C GLN A 341 13.82 -25.26 -2.49
N SER A 342 14.16 -24.66 -1.36
CA SER A 342 13.40 -24.79 -0.11
C SER A 342 12.21 -23.82 -0.04
N ALA A 343 12.18 -22.82 -0.92
CA ALA A 343 11.13 -21.79 -0.99
C ALA A 343 10.16 -21.98 -2.16
N VAL A 344 10.30 -23.06 -2.95
CA VAL A 344 9.44 -23.38 -4.09
C VAL A 344 9.02 -24.86 -4.01
N GLY A 345 7.81 -25.16 -4.51
CA GLY A 345 7.28 -26.53 -4.50
C GLY A 345 5.76 -26.54 -4.52
N ALA A 346 5.16 -27.69 -4.23
CA ALA A 346 3.71 -27.83 -4.18
C ALA A 346 3.10 -26.90 -3.13
N GLY A 347 2.30 -25.93 -3.58
CA GLY A 347 1.68 -24.92 -2.73
C GLY A 347 2.65 -23.89 -2.14
N LEU A 348 3.88 -23.79 -2.67
CA LEU A 348 4.85 -22.76 -2.33
C LEU A 348 5.28 -21.98 -3.56
N GLN A 349 5.32 -20.66 -3.46
CA GLN A 349 5.82 -19.76 -4.48
C GLN A 349 6.77 -18.73 -3.87
N LEU A 350 7.65 -18.19 -4.70
CA LEU A 350 8.64 -17.19 -4.33
C LEU A 350 8.50 -15.97 -5.24
N ARG A 351 8.60 -14.78 -4.66
CA ARG A 351 8.77 -13.51 -5.40
C ARG A 351 10.03 -12.83 -4.90
N LEU A 352 11.01 -12.69 -5.77
CA LEU A 352 12.19 -11.85 -5.53
C LEU A 352 11.96 -10.49 -6.18
N PHE A 353 12.08 -9.44 -5.39
CA PHE A 353 11.69 -8.09 -5.84
C PHE A 353 12.69 -7.53 -6.87
N GLY A 354 13.96 -7.90 -6.78
CA GLY A 354 15.01 -7.38 -7.66
C GLY A 354 15.46 -5.97 -7.26
N LYS A 355 15.41 -5.62 -5.96
CA LYS A 355 15.97 -4.36 -5.48
C LYS A 355 17.47 -4.34 -5.74
N PRO A 356 18.02 -3.26 -6.36
CA PRO A 356 19.41 -3.25 -6.83
C PRO A 356 20.44 -3.23 -5.70
N GLU A 357 20.04 -2.77 -4.53
CA GLU A 357 20.92 -2.64 -3.35
C GLU A 357 20.15 -2.87 -2.06
N ILE A 358 20.89 -3.16 -1.02
CA ILE A 358 20.41 -3.17 0.37
C ILE A 358 21.42 -2.44 1.25
N ASP A 359 20.91 -1.60 2.16
CA ASP A 359 21.67 -0.98 3.24
C ASP A 359 20.87 -1.09 4.54
N GLY A 360 21.37 -1.87 5.48
CA GLY A 360 20.67 -2.24 6.71
C GLY A 360 19.61 -3.32 6.50
N THR A 361 18.37 -3.08 6.94
CA THR A 361 17.25 -4.03 6.83
C THR A 361 16.32 -3.61 5.70
N ARG A 362 16.05 -4.50 4.75
CA ARG A 362 15.17 -4.22 3.61
C ARG A 362 14.46 -5.49 3.13
N ARG A 363 13.17 -5.41 2.85
CA ARG A 363 12.40 -6.51 2.23
C ARG A 363 12.90 -6.74 0.81
N LEU A 364 13.40 -7.94 0.51
CA LEU A 364 13.95 -8.32 -0.80
C LEU A 364 13.07 -9.29 -1.56
N GLY A 365 12.07 -9.87 -0.91
CA GLY A 365 11.14 -10.81 -1.50
C GLY A 365 10.07 -11.24 -0.53
N VAL A 366 9.17 -12.08 -1.02
CA VAL A 366 8.18 -12.81 -0.22
C VAL A 366 8.11 -14.27 -0.67
N THR A 367 7.85 -15.14 0.27
CA THR A 367 7.39 -16.50 0.03
C THR A 367 5.88 -16.55 0.23
N LEU A 368 5.21 -17.35 -0.56
CA LEU A 368 3.77 -17.52 -0.57
C LEU A 368 3.46 -18.99 -0.35
N ALA A 369 2.48 -19.28 0.50
CA ALA A 369 2.07 -20.66 0.79
C ALA A 369 0.57 -20.82 0.79
N VAL A 370 0.07 -21.96 0.30
CA VAL A 370 -1.30 -22.45 0.52
C VAL A 370 -1.26 -23.68 1.41
N ALA A 371 -2.29 -23.87 2.22
CA ALA A 371 -2.42 -25.03 3.11
C ALA A 371 -3.91 -25.29 3.42
N ASP A 372 -4.19 -26.30 4.26
CA ASP A 372 -5.54 -26.60 4.69
C ASP A 372 -6.06 -25.64 5.79
N SER A 373 -5.15 -24.96 6.49
CA SER A 373 -5.47 -23.91 7.47
C SER A 373 -4.57 -22.68 7.31
N VAL A 374 -5.00 -21.54 7.87
CA VAL A 374 -4.23 -20.30 7.89
C VAL A 374 -2.95 -20.47 8.70
N GLU A 375 -3.03 -21.13 9.86
CA GLU A 375 -1.88 -21.37 10.75
C GLU A 375 -0.79 -22.18 10.03
N GLU A 376 -1.19 -23.22 9.31
CA GLU A 376 -0.28 -24.02 8.50
C GLU A 376 0.32 -23.21 7.35
N ALA A 377 -0.50 -22.42 6.62
CA ALA A 377 -0.03 -21.58 5.54
C ALA A 377 1.01 -20.57 6.03
N VAL A 378 0.77 -19.90 7.17
CA VAL A 378 1.72 -18.98 7.82
C VAL A 378 3.00 -19.70 8.21
N ALA A 379 2.92 -20.87 8.86
CA ALA A 379 4.09 -21.64 9.26
C ALA A 379 4.94 -22.03 8.03
N ARG A 380 4.31 -22.50 6.95
CA ARG A 380 4.98 -22.87 5.70
C ARG A 380 5.64 -21.66 5.01
N ALA A 381 4.93 -20.54 4.91
CA ALA A 381 5.49 -19.33 4.32
C ALA A 381 6.71 -18.82 5.10
N LYS A 382 6.62 -18.76 6.43
CA LYS A 382 7.73 -18.36 7.31
C LYS A 382 8.93 -19.31 7.20
N ALA A 383 8.70 -20.61 7.22
CA ALA A 383 9.78 -21.60 7.08
C ALA A 383 10.48 -21.46 5.72
N ALA A 384 9.71 -21.26 4.65
CA ALA A 384 10.25 -21.03 3.32
C ALA A 384 11.06 -19.72 3.23
N ALA A 385 10.56 -18.63 3.82
CA ALA A 385 11.28 -17.35 3.85
C ALA A 385 12.60 -17.46 4.64
N ALA A 386 12.58 -18.13 5.79
CA ALA A 386 13.77 -18.35 6.63
C ALA A 386 14.83 -19.25 5.99
N ALA A 387 14.43 -20.11 5.03
CA ALA A 387 15.36 -21.00 4.33
C ALA A 387 16.13 -20.28 3.21
N VAL A 388 15.65 -19.13 2.72
CA VAL A 388 16.35 -18.36 1.68
C VAL A 388 17.58 -17.69 2.28
N ILE A 389 18.75 -18.03 1.75
CA ILE A 389 20.01 -17.36 2.11
C ILE A 389 20.17 -16.14 1.19
N VAL A 390 20.45 -14.98 1.80
CA VAL A 390 20.76 -13.76 1.07
C VAL A 390 22.21 -13.41 1.30
N GLU A 391 22.96 -13.27 0.21
CA GLU A 391 24.39 -12.96 0.19
C GLU A 391 24.61 -11.67 -0.61
N GLY A 392 25.69 -10.96 -0.27
CA GLY A 392 26.03 -9.71 -0.93
C GLY A 392 27.49 -9.32 -0.88
#